data_a9b4d20f00c09fd77facd626f0efdcc3
#
_entry.id   a9b4d20f00c09fd77facd626f0efdcc3
#
_cell.length_a   1.000
_cell.length_b   1.000
_cell.length_c   1.000
_cell.angle_alpha   90.00
_cell.angle_beta   90.00
_cell.angle_gamma   90.00
#
_symmetry.space_group_name_H-M   'P 1'
#
loop_
_entity.id
_entity.type
_entity.pdbx_description
1 polymer ?
#
loop_
_entity_poly.entity_id
_entity_poly.type
_entity_poly.pdbx_seq_one_letter_code
_entity_poly.pdbx_strand_id
1 'polypeptide(L)'
;MNLKHALTVLTIIGASAAFAADVDTSKLPPASTQQGVTYEKDIKPIFDDTCMKCHGNVKKVGGKLRLDSLAGVMKGGEDGKVIEPGNSAKSMLVQNVAHIGDEDDYMPPPKNKMGLKQLSPEQIGLIRAWIDQGAK
;
A
#
# COMPACT_ATOMS: atom_id res chain seq x y z
N MET A 1 4.92 -39.07 56.60
CA MET A 1 4.16 -38.02 55.87
C MET A 1 5.10 -37.26 54.99
N ASN A 2 5.18 -37.64 53.71
CA ASN A 2 6.11 -37.06 52.74
C ASN A 2 5.36 -36.08 51.84
N LEU A 3 5.55 -34.78 52.08
CA LEU A 3 4.98 -33.70 51.30
C LEU A 3 5.89 -33.40 50.09
N LYS A 4 5.46 -33.89 48.89
CA LYS A 4 6.15 -33.63 47.62
C LYS A 4 5.71 -32.28 47.12
N HIS A 5 6.62 -31.31 47.14
CA HIS A 5 6.42 -29.98 46.51
C HIS A 5 6.61 -30.15 45.01
N ALA A 6 5.51 -30.01 44.26
CA ALA A 6 5.57 -29.88 42.81
C ALA A 6 5.88 -28.45 42.44
N LEU A 7 7.10 -28.19 41.89
CA LEU A 7 7.46 -26.93 41.30
C LEU A 7 6.83 -26.83 39.90
N THR A 8 5.81 -25.98 39.76
CA THR A 8 5.26 -25.64 38.46
C THR A 8 6.11 -24.56 37.82
N VAL A 9 6.86 -24.93 36.81
CA VAL A 9 7.65 -23.95 35.98
C VAL A 9 6.69 -23.29 35.01
N LEU A 10 6.39 -22.02 35.25
CA LEU A 10 5.60 -21.17 34.35
C LEU A 10 6.52 -20.65 33.23
N THR A 11 6.45 -21.28 32.06
CA THR A 11 7.17 -20.83 30.86
C THR A 11 6.45 -19.61 30.27
N ILE A 12 7.00 -18.43 30.46
CA ILE A 12 6.52 -17.21 29.79
C ILE A 12 7.05 -17.22 28.36
N ILE A 13 6.17 -17.56 27.39
CA ILE A 13 6.45 -17.39 25.97
C ILE A 13 6.31 -15.92 25.67
N GLY A 14 7.43 -15.22 25.62
CA GLY A 14 7.48 -13.84 25.17
C GLY A 14 7.17 -13.76 23.66
N ALA A 15 5.97 -13.31 23.32
CA ALA A 15 5.65 -12.93 21.94
C ALA A 15 6.43 -11.65 21.61
N SER A 16 7.51 -11.77 20.84
CA SER A 16 8.18 -10.63 20.23
C SER A 16 7.25 -10.06 19.16
N ALA A 17 6.51 -9.00 19.52
CA ALA A 17 5.84 -8.18 18.53
C ALA A 17 6.94 -7.47 17.72
N ALA A 18 7.13 -7.88 16.47
CA ALA A 18 7.91 -7.09 15.52
C ALA A 18 7.15 -5.78 15.29
N PHE A 19 7.66 -4.70 15.86
CA PHE A 19 7.19 -3.35 15.52
C PHE A 19 7.65 -3.09 14.09
N ALA A 20 6.73 -3.23 13.12
CA ALA A 20 6.89 -2.58 11.83
C ALA A 20 7.03 -1.08 12.13
N ALA A 21 8.07 -0.44 11.60
CA ALA A 21 8.25 1.01 11.76
C ALA A 21 6.98 1.71 11.27
N ASP A 22 6.37 2.50 12.16
CA ASP A 22 5.12 3.19 11.84
C ASP A 22 5.44 4.31 10.85
N VAL A 23 4.90 4.20 9.63
CA VAL A 23 5.13 5.20 8.57
C VAL A 23 4.44 6.50 8.98
N ASP A 24 5.17 7.62 8.93
CA ASP A 24 4.64 8.95 9.26
C ASP A 24 3.62 9.41 8.20
N THR A 25 2.37 9.04 8.41
CA THR A 25 1.25 9.34 7.50
C THR A 25 0.79 10.80 7.57
N SER A 26 1.32 11.61 8.49
CA SER A 26 1.02 13.05 8.57
C SER A 26 1.51 13.82 7.33
N LYS A 27 2.47 13.26 6.61
CA LYS A 27 3.02 13.83 5.36
C LYS A 27 2.20 13.51 4.12
N LEU A 28 1.18 12.67 4.23
CA LEU A 28 0.31 12.37 3.09
C LEU A 28 -0.46 13.61 2.64
N PRO A 29 -0.55 13.87 1.32
CA PRO A 29 -1.48 14.87 0.80
C PRO A 29 -2.91 14.59 1.30
N PRO A 30 -3.74 15.62 1.53
CA PRO A 30 -5.12 15.42 1.95
C PRO A 30 -5.90 14.60 0.92
N ALA A 31 -6.84 13.78 1.37
CA ALA A 31 -7.75 13.09 0.47
C ALA A 31 -8.63 14.14 -0.27
N SER A 32 -8.91 13.87 -1.55
CA SER A 32 -9.85 14.70 -2.32
C SER A 32 -11.24 14.68 -1.68
N THR A 33 -11.94 15.80 -1.77
CA THR A 33 -13.33 15.91 -1.32
C THR A 33 -14.34 15.37 -2.34
N GLN A 34 -13.86 14.94 -3.54
CA GLN A 34 -14.71 14.37 -4.58
C GLN A 34 -15.42 13.12 -4.07
N GLN A 35 -16.73 13.04 -4.31
CA GLN A 35 -17.55 11.88 -3.97
C GLN A 35 -17.79 10.99 -5.20
N GLY A 36 -18.07 9.71 -4.96
CA GLY A 36 -18.37 8.75 -6.03
C GLY A 36 -17.15 8.46 -6.92
N VAL A 37 -15.94 8.49 -6.34
CA VAL A 37 -14.70 8.17 -7.05
C VAL A 37 -14.68 6.68 -7.36
N THR A 38 -14.43 6.35 -8.63
CA THR A 38 -14.37 4.97 -9.12
C THR A 38 -13.04 4.65 -9.75
N TYR A 39 -12.67 3.35 -9.73
CA TYR A 39 -11.44 2.91 -10.36
C TYR A 39 -11.40 3.24 -11.86
N GLU A 40 -12.42 2.83 -12.62
CA GLU A 40 -12.40 2.93 -14.08
C GLU A 40 -12.37 4.38 -14.58
N LYS A 41 -13.11 5.27 -13.92
CA LYS A 41 -13.26 6.65 -14.38
C LYS A 41 -12.14 7.55 -13.89
N ASP A 42 -11.74 7.39 -12.63
CA ASP A 42 -10.95 8.39 -11.94
C ASP A 42 -9.50 7.91 -11.66
N ILE A 43 -9.32 6.63 -11.35
CA ILE A 43 -8.03 6.09 -10.90
C ILE A 43 -7.24 5.45 -12.04
N LYS A 44 -7.92 4.67 -12.88
CA LYS A 44 -7.29 3.99 -14.00
C LYS A 44 -6.53 4.94 -14.93
N PRO A 45 -7.02 6.14 -15.29
CA PRO A 45 -6.27 7.10 -16.10
C PRO A 45 -4.94 7.53 -15.45
N ILE A 46 -4.89 7.69 -14.12
CA ILE A 46 -3.66 8.02 -13.39
C ILE A 46 -2.67 6.84 -13.50
N PHE A 47 -3.15 5.62 -13.33
CA PHE A 47 -2.32 4.43 -13.43
C PHE A 47 -1.84 4.18 -14.85
N ASP A 48 -2.68 4.40 -15.86
CA ASP A 48 -2.34 4.24 -17.27
C ASP A 48 -1.14 5.14 -17.66
N ASP A 49 -1.12 6.37 -17.17
CA ASP A 49 -0.06 7.33 -17.45
C ASP A 49 1.28 6.97 -16.80
N THR A 50 1.25 6.46 -15.57
CA THR A 50 2.45 6.38 -14.73
C THR A 50 2.88 4.96 -14.42
N CYS A 51 1.94 4.01 -14.25
CA CYS A 51 2.21 2.72 -13.63
C CYS A 51 2.33 1.56 -14.63
N MET A 52 1.67 1.66 -15.80
CA MET A 52 1.49 0.52 -16.72
C MET A 52 2.77 -0.02 -17.34
N LYS A 53 3.83 0.79 -17.40
CA LYS A 53 5.13 0.31 -17.91
C LYS A 53 5.75 -0.80 -17.07
N CYS A 54 5.40 -0.87 -15.78
CA CYS A 54 5.88 -1.89 -14.84
C CYS A 54 4.76 -2.76 -14.27
N HIS A 55 3.54 -2.23 -14.13
CA HIS A 55 2.42 -2.89 -13.45
C HIS A 55 1.22 -3.19 -14.38
N GLY A 56 1.41 -3.06 -15.69
CA GLY A 56 0.42 -3.39 -16.71
C GLY A 56 0.63 -4.75 -17.37
N ASN A 57 0.22 -4.87 -18.63
CA ASN A 57 0.39 -6.09 -19.43
C ASN A 57 1.82 -6.20 -19.98
N VAL A 58 2.77 -6.54 -19.14
CA VAL A 58 4.20 -6.68 -19.44
C VAL A 58 4.70 -8.08 -19.10
N LYS A 59 5.83 -8.51 -19.72
CA LYS A 59 6.40 -9.86 -19.48
C LYS A 59 6.79 -10.10 -18.04
N LYS A 60 7.35 -9.09 -17.36
CA LYS A 60 7.77 -9.15 -15.98
C LYS A 60 7.07 -8.01 -15.22
N VAL A 61 6.03 -8.35 -14.50
CA VAL A 61 5.26 -7.41 -13.69
C VAL A 61 6.00 -7.13 -12.39
N GLY A 62 6.25 -5.85 -12.10
CA GLY A 62 6.92 -5.42 -10.88
C GLY A 62 6.16 -5.88 -9.63
N GLY A 63 6.85 -6.56 -8.68
CA GLY A 63 6.24 -7.10 -7.46
C GLY A 63 5.03 -8.01 -7.70
N LYS A 64 4.86 -8.56 -8.93
CA LYS A 64 3.66 -9.29 -9.37
C LYS A 64 2.34 -8.51 -9.17
N LEU A 65 2.42 -7.19 -8.95
CA LEU A 65 1.28 -6.31 -8.75
C LEU A 65 0.76 -5.79 -10.09
N ARG A 66 -0.48 -6.10 -10.42
CA ARG A 66 -1.17 -5.57 -11.59
C ARG A 66 -2.08 -4.41 -11.20
N LEU A 67 -1.90 -3.30 -11.92
CA LEU A 67 -2.67 -2.08 -11.71
C LEU A 67 -3.57 -1.73 -12.92
N ASP A 68 -3.65 -2.62 -13.91
CA ASP A 68 -4.43 -2.44 -15.14
C ASP A 68 -5.92 -2.82 -14.99
N SER A 69 -6.32 -3.30 -13.83
CA SER A 69 -7.71 -3.62 -13.50
C SER A 69 -7.97 -3.51 -12.01
N LEU A 70 -9.21 -3.19 -11.63
CA LEU A 70 -9.63 -3.19 -10.23
C LEU A 70 -9.35 -4.55 -9.56
N ALA A 71 -9.64 -5.65 -10.25
CA ALA A 71 -9.37 -7.00 -9.73
C ALA A 71 -7.87 -7.22 -9.46
N GLY A 72 -6.98 -6.70 -10.31
CA GLY A 72 -5.54 -6.75 -10.12
C GLY A 72 -5.09 -5.98 -8.87
N VAL A 73 -5.58 -4.77 -8.71
CA VAL A 73 -5.28 -3.95 -7.51
C VAL A 73 -5.77 -4.63 -6.23
N MET A 74 -7.01 -5.14 -6.25
CA MET A 74 -7.61 -5.83 -5.09
C MET A 74 -6.92 -7.14 -4.75
N LYS A 75 -6.35 -7.83 -5.74
CA LYS A 75 -5.55 -9.04 -5.53
C LYS A 75 -4.27 -8.73 -4.76
N GLY A 76 -3.62 -7.61 -5.08
CA GLY A 76 -2.30 -7.25 -4.55
C GLY A 76 -1.15 -7.89 -5.30
N GLY A 77 0.05 -7.75 -4.75
CA GLY A 77 1.30 -8.25 -5.30
C GLY A 77 1.86 -9.47 -4.56
N GLU A 78 3.16 -9.71 -4.73
CA GLU A 78 3.85 -10.84 -4.10
C GLU A 78 3.93 -10.72 -2.57
N ASP A 79 3.96 -9.49 -2.05
CA ASP A 79 4.02 -9.22 -0.62
C ASP A 79 2.61 -9.07 0.02
N GLY A 80 1.56 -9.24 -0.77
CA GLY A 80 0.18 -9.21 -0.30
C GLY A 80 -0.64 -8.03 -0.81
N LYS A 81 -1.62 -7.62 0.00
CA LYS A 81 -2.53 -6.51 -0.34
C LYS A 81 -1.79 -5.17 -0.30
N VAL A 82 -2.03 -4.34 -1.30
CA VAL A 82 -1.45 -3.00 -1.40
C VAL A 82 -2.41 -1.88 -1.04
N ILE A 83 -3.71 -2.19 -0.98
CA ILE A 83 -4.74 -1.26 -0.50
C ILE A 83 -5.56 -1.88 0.63
N GLU A 84 -6.02 -1.02 1.51
CA GLU A 84 -6.92 -1.32 2.62
C GLU A 84 -8.20 -0.50 2.41
N PRO A 85 -9.25 -1.07 1.78
CA PRO A 85 -10.47 -0.32 1.49
C PRO A 85 -11.06 0.33 2.76
N GLY A 86 -11.35 1.62 2.67
CA GLY A 86 -11.78 2.42 3.81
C GLY A 86 -10.64 3.06 4.63
N ASN A 87 -9.36 2.75 4.30
CA ASN A 87 -8.21 3.31 5.03
C ASN A 87 -7.02 3.61 4.11
N SER A 88 -7.07 4.75 3.44
CA SER A 88 -6.02 5.16 2.51
C SER A 88 -4.67 5.38 3.19
N ALA A 89 -4.65 5.86 4.42
CA ALA A 89 -3.41 6.15 5.14
C ALA A 89 -2.59 4.88 5.44
N LYS A 90 -3.25 3.75 5.67
CA LYS A 90 -2.60 2.44 5.89
C LYS A 90 -2.37 1.66 4.59
N SER A 91 -2.83 2.16 3.47
CA SER A 91 -2.64 1.51 2.18
C SER A 91 -1.21 1.71 1.68
N MET A 92 -0.45 0.62 1.54
CA MET A 92 0.93 0.62 1.06
C MET A 92 1.06 1.35 -0.28
N LEU A 93 0.12 1.14 -1.21
CA LEU A 93 0.08 1.84 -2.50
C LEU A 93 0.13 3.36 -2.33
N VAL A 94 -0.62 3.91 -1.38
CA VAL A 94 -0.65 5.35 -1.11
C VAL A 94 0.69 5.83 -0.54
N GLN A 95 1.26 5.09 0.40
CA GLN A 95 2.55 5.43 1.00
C GLN A 95 3.66 5.43 -0.05
N ASN A 96 3.69 4.41 -0.91
CA ASN A 96 4.70 4.28 -1.96
C ASN A 96 4.60 5.39 -3.02
N VAL A 97 3.39 5.75 -3.48
CA VAL A 97 3.24 6.84 -4.47
C VAL A 97 3.41 8.22 -3.86
N ALA A 98 3.21 8.37 -2.56
CA ALA A 98 3.50 9.60 -1.83
C ALA A 98 4.99 9.74 -1.46
N HIS A 99 5.80 8.72 -1.73
CA HIS A 99 7.21 8.67 -1.35
C HIS A 99 7.41 8.88 0.16
N ILE A 100 6.64 8.16 0.98
CA ILE A 100 6.83 8.09 2.43
C ILE A 100 7.14 6.65 2.85
N GLY A 101 7.91 6.48 3.91
CA GLY A 101 8.41 5.18 4.35
C GLY A 101 9.78 4.87 3.76
N ASP A 102 10.01 3.62 3.38
CA ASP A 102 11.27 3.16 2.81
C ASP A 102 11.45 3.65 1.36
N GLU A 103 12.62 4.21 1.04
CA GLU A 103 12.91 4.73 -0.30
C GLU A 103 12.93 3.63 -1.38
N ASP A 104 13.22 2.39 -0.99
CA ASP A 104 13.23 1.23 -1.92
C ASP A 104 11.83 0.87 -2.42
N ASP A 105 10.79 1.28 -1.67
CA ASP A 105 9.39 1.06 -2.01
C ASP A 105 8.75 2.23 -2.79
N TYR A 106 9.47 3.34 -2.99
CA TYR A 106 8.91 4.51 -3.67
C TYR A 106 8.50 4.21 -5.12
N MET A 107 7.29 4.64 -5.48
CA MET A 107 6.70 4.45 -6.82
C MET A 107 6.22 5.79 -7.42
N PRO A 108 6.60 6.13 -8.66
CA PRO A 108 7.68 5.48 -9.41
C PRO A 108 9.02 5.62 -8.70
N PRO A 109 9.98 4.70 -8.92
CA PRO A 109 11.30 4.83 -8.33
C PRO A 109 11.95 6.18 -8.71
N PRO A 110 12.54 6.94 -7.77
CA PRO A 110 13.08 8.26 -8.06
C PRO A 110 14.14 8.29 -9.16
N LYS A 111 14.90 7.21 -9.28
CA LYS A 111 15.98 7.06 -10.29
C LYS A 111 15.58 6.11 -11.42
N ASN A 112 14.32 6.14 -11.87
CA ASN A 112 13.88 5.30 -12.99
C ASN A 112 14.42 5.81 -14.34
N LYS A 113 14.81 4.85 -15.21
CA LYS A 113 15.34 5.18 -16.55
C LYS A 113 14.25 5.58 -17.56
N MET A 114 12.98 5.49 -17.18
CA MET A 114 11.82 5.74 -18.04
C MET A 114 11.33 7.19 -17.97
N GLY A 115 11.93 8.02 -17.11
CA GLY A 115 11.53 9.41 -16.92
C GLY A 115 10.16 9.58 -16.26
N LEU A 116 9.66 8.55 -15.58
CA LEU A 116 8.41 8.62 -14.85
C LEU A 116 8.56 9.56 -13.64
N LYS A 117 7.60 10.44 -13.48
CA LYS A 117 7.56 11.42 -12.39
C LYS A 117 6.67 10.91 -11.26
N GLN A 118 6.97 11.36 -10.05
CA GLN A 118 6.08 11.17 -8.90
C GLN A 118 4.70 11.75 -9.22
N LEU A 119 3.66 11.11 -8.68
CA LEU A 119 2.29 11.62 -8.77
C LEU A 119 2.15 12.98 -8.08
N SER A 120 1.26 13.83 -8.61
CA SER A 120 0.97 15.09 -7.95
C SER A 120 0.20 14.88 -6.64
N PRO A 121 0.22 15.86 -5.71
CA PRO A 121 -0.57 15.79 -4.49
C PRO A 121 -2.07 15.58 -4.75
N GLU A 122 -2.61 16.17 -5.84
CA GLU A 122 -4.00 16.03 -6.25
C GLU A 122 -4.31 14.60 -6.72
N GLN A 123 -3.43 14.00 -7.50
CA GLN A 123 -3.57 12.60 -7.94
C GLN A 123 -3.52 11.63 -6.75
N ILE A 124 -2.59 11.85 -5.83
CA ILE A 124 -2.50 11.06 -4.59
C ILE A 124 -3.77 11.26 -3.75
N GLY A 125 -4.25 12.51 -3.62
CA GLY A 125 -5.49 12.84 -2.92
C GLY A 125 -6.70 12.13 -3.52
N LEU A 126 -6.79 12.02 -4.84
CA LEU A 126 -7.86 11.30 -5.53
C LEU A 126 -7.81 9.78 -5.28
N ILE A 127 -6.62 9.19 -5.32
CA ILE A 127 -6.42 7.77 -4.96
C ILE A 127 -6.84 7.53 -3.51
N ARG A 128 -6.49 8.44 -2.60
CA ARG A 128 -6.92 8.35 -1.21
C ARG A 128 -8.43 8.37 -1.07
N ALA A 129 -9.10 9.34 -1.71
CA ALA A 129 -10.57 9.43 -1.69
C ALA A 129 -11.24 8.17 -2.23
N TRP A 130 -10.72 7.60 -3.31
CA TRP A 130 -11.20 6.33 -3.86
C TRP A 130 -11.11 5.19 -2.85
N ILE A 131 -9.96 5.03 -2.19
CA ILE A 131 -9.75 3.97 -1.18
C ILE A 131 -10.64 4.19 0.03
N ASP A 132 -10.72 5.43 0.56
CA ASP A 132 -11.52 5.77 1.73
C ASP A 132 -13.03 5.56 1.48
N GLN A 133 -13.48 5.66 0.21
CA GLN A 133 -14.86 5.37 -0.20
C GLN A 133 -15.10 3.88 -0.51
N GLY A 134 -14.15 3.00 -0.23
CA GLY A 134 -14.29 1.55 -0.33
C GLY A 134 -13.68 0.92 -1.57
N ALA A 135 -12.93 1.67 -2.39
CA ALA A 135 -12.16 1.18 -3.55
C ALA A 135 -13.02 0.40 -4.58
N LYS A 136 -14.07 1.03 -5.09
CA LYS A 136 -15.02 0.44 -6.05
C LYS A 136 -14.72 0.84 -7.49
#